data_daf7337a46025194310f07d9936848dd
#
_entry.id   daf7337a46025194310f07d9936848dd
#
_cell.length_a   1.000
_cell.length_b   1.000
_cell.length_c   1.000
_cell.angle_alpha   90.00
_cell.angle_beta   90.00
_cell.angle_gamma   90.00
#
_symmetry.space_group_name_H-M   'P 1'
#
loop_
_entity.id
_entity.type
_entity.pdbx_description
1 polymer ?
#
loop_
_entity_poly.entity_id
_entity_poly.type
_entity_poly.pdbx_seq_one_letter_code
_entity_poly.pdbx_strand_id
1 'polypeptide(L)'
;MLDYDQEAAVYDATRGGLPRAEAAAAAVLGLVPDTARSLLDIGCGTGLVTGRIAAGRPGLRVTGSDASRGMARVARDRVGAVVLADARRLPLPGAAVDAVCAVWLLHLLREEGAVRAVVAEVARVLRPGGVFVTTVDKDACHDVGSDIDEAFTPYLVPAPSDGTDLVVGYAAEAGLEAAGEAFFPGHGQGRTPRRAAGAVRRGYYASRLALPGEAAEDLARALESLPDQERRRADPEYRLLAFRRRADG
;
A
#
# COMPACT_ATOMS: atom_id res chain seq x y z
N MET A 1 3.67 -15.25 5.91
CA MET A 1 3.78 -13.77 5.83
C MET A 1 5.24 -13.43 5.56
N LEU A 2 5.52 -12.46 4.67
CA LEU A 2 6.90 -11.99 4.42
C LEU A 2 7.52 -11.43 5.69
N ASP A 3 8.77 -11.78 5.95
CA ASP A 3 9.57 -11.16 7.01
C ASP A 3 10.15 -9.83 6.49
N TYR A 4 9.48 -8.74 6.77
CA TYR A 4 9.87 -7.41 6.30
C TYR A 4 11.20 -6.92 6.88
N ASP A 5 11.66 -7.46 8.02
CA ASP A 5 12.97 -7.12 8.57
C ASP A 5 14.10 -7.67 7.69
N GLN A 6 13.93 -8.86 7.12
CA GLN A 6 14.88 -9.47 6.19
C GLN A 6 14.77 -8.91 4.76
N GLU A 7 13.56 -8.57 4.33
CA GLU A 7 13.29 -8.03 2.98
C GLU A 7 13.81 -6.59 2.78
N ALA A 8 14.01 -5.82 3.84
CA ALA A 8 14.28 -4.38 3.77
C ALA A 8 15.44 -4.00 2.83
N ALA A 9 16.50 -4.82 2.77
CA ALA A 9 17.69 -4.54 1.95
C ALA A 9 17.46 -4.66 0.44
N VAL A 10 16.51 -5.52 0.02
CA VAL A 10 16.24 -5.82 -1.41
C VAL A 10 14.87 -5.33 -1.87
N TYR A 11 14.07 -4.78 -0.94
CA TYR A 11 12.67 -4.45 -1.15
C TYR A 11 12.47 -3.53 -2.36
N ASP A 12 13.18 -2.42 -2.42
CA ASP A 12 12.99 -1.43 -3.49
C ASP A 12 13.33 -1.98 -4.87
N ALA A 13 14.43 -2.72 -4.99
CA ALA A 13 14.86 -3.31 -6.25
C ALA A 13 13.87 -4.33 -6.81
N THR A 14 13.12 -4.99 -5.91
CA THR A 14 12.15 -6.03 -6.30
C THR A 14 10.74 -5.50 -6.52
N ARG A 15 10.46 -4.24 -6.13
CA ARG A 15 9.11 -3.65 -6.08
C ARG A 15 8.93 -2.42 -6.99
N GLY A 16 9.66 -2.33 -8.10
CA GLY A 16 9.50 -1.24 -9.08
C GLY A 16 10.30 0.03 -8.76
N GLY A 17 10.99 0.05 -7.63
CA GLY A 17 11.98 1.07 -7.29
C GLY A 17 11.49 2.51 -7.34
N LEU A 18 12.39 3.39 -7.78
CA LEU A 18 12.16 4.83 -7.79
C LEU A 18 11.00 5.28 -8.69
N PRO A 19 10.83 4.79 -9.94
CA PRO A 19 9.73 5.28 -10.80
C PRO A 19 8.35 5.03 -10.19
N ARG A 20 8.14 3.85 -9.57
CA ARG A 20 6.89 3.53 -8.88
C ARG A 20 6.66 4.42 -7.66
N ALA A 21 7.72 4.70 -6.90
CA ALA A 21 7.63 5.54 -5.72
C ALA A 21 7.33 7.01 -6.08
N GLU A 22 7.89 7.52 -7.16
CA GLU A 22 7.63 8.87 -7.68
C GLU A 22 6.18 9.01 -8.14
N ALA A 23 5.66 8.04 -8.89
CA ALA A 23 4.27 8.02 -9.33
C ALA A 23 3.30 8.01 -8.12
N ALA A 24 3.54 7.16 -7.12
CA ALA A 24 2.75 7.11 -5.90
C ALA A 24 2.80 8.43 -5.11
N ALA A 25 4.00 9.01 -4.94
CA ALA A 25 4.18 10.25 -4.21
C ALA A 25 3.47 11.44 -4.89
N ALA A 26 3.55 11.52 -6.22
CA ALA A 26 2.85 12.54 -7.00
C ALA A 26 1.33 12.43 -6.83
N ALA A 27 0.78 11.20 -6.90
CA ALA A 27 -0.63 10.96 -6.71
C ALA A 27 -1.10 11.29 -5.28
N VAL A 28 -0.32 10.94 -4.25
CA VAL A 28 -0.60 11.34 -2.85
C VAL A 28 -0.61 12.85 -2.71
N LEU A 29 0.41 13.55 -3.24
CA LEU A 29 0.51 15.00 -3.15
C LEU A 29 -0.63 15.72 -3.89
N GLY A 30 -1.16 15.14 -4.97
CA GLY A 30 -2.33 15.66 -5.67
C GLY A 30 -3.63 15.62 -4.84
N LEU A 31 -3.70 14.74 -3.84
CA LEU A 31 -4.86 14.60 -2.95
C LEU A 31 -4.69 15.32 -1.59
N VAL A 32 -3.46 15.66 -1.23
CA VAL A 32 -3.15 16.39 0.02
C VAL A 32 -3.26 17.90 -0.23
N PRO A 33 -4.08 18.64 0.54
CA PRO A 33 -4.24 20.08 0.37
C PRO A 33 -2.91 20.84 0.44
N ASP A 34 -2.74 21.90 -0.35
CA ASP A 34 -1.52 22.73 -0.36
C ASP A 34 -1.32 23.47 0.97
N THR A 35 -2.39 23.64 1.74
CA THR A 35 -2.35 24.23 3.08
C THR A 35 -1.80 23.30 4.14
N ALA A 36 -1.68 21.97 3.87
CA ALA A 36 -1.12 21.01 4.81
C ALA A 36 0.35 21.35 5.12
N ARG A 37 0.72 21.27 6.39
CA ARG A 37 2.08 21.53 6.90
C ARG A 37 2.73 20.29 7.50
N SER A 38 1.97 19.24 7.74
CA SER A 38 2.43 17.97 8.33
C SER A 38 1.74 16.79 7.67
N LEU A 39 2.54 15.76 7.35
CA LEU A 39 2.06 14.48 6.80
C LEU A 39 2.74 13.33 7.54
N LEU A 40 1.95 12.35 7.94
CA LEU A 40 2.41 11.07 8.47
C LEU A 40 2.17 9.98 7.42
N ASP A 41 3.24 9.27 7.03
CA ASP A 41 3.17 8.08 6.16
C ASP A 41 3.21 6.83 7.03
N ILE A 42 2.09 6.12 7.18
CA ILE A 42 1.97 4.90 7.98
C ILE A 42 2.22 3.66 7.13
N GLY A 43 3.03 2.73 7.64
CA GLY A 43 3.57 1.62 6.86
C GLY A 43 4.54 2.12 5.79
N CYS A 44 5.40 3.06 6.14
CA CYS A 44 6.30 3.75 5.20
C CYS A 44 7.35 2.83 4.55
N GLY A 45 7.52 1.60 5.03
CA GLY A 45 8.49 0.64 4.54
C GLY A 45 9.90 1.21 4.58
N THR A 46 10.62 1.10 3.47
CA THR A 46 11.98 1.66 3.32
C THR A 46 12.02 3.18 3.22
N GLY A 47 10.87 3.87 3.26
CA GLY A 47 10.78 5.33 3.15
C GLY A 47 10.96 5.88 1.74
N LEU A 48 10.90 5.03 0.70
CA LEU A 48 11.14 5.49 -0.67
C LEU A 48 10.03 6.43 -1.15
N VAL A 49 8.75 6.09 -0.92
CA VAL A 49 7.60 6.97 -1.22
C VAL A 49 7.62 8.20 -0.33
N THR A 50 7.84 8.00 0.98
CA THR A 50 7.91 9.07 1.99
C THR A 50 8.94 10.14 1.62
N GLY A 51 10.14 9.72 1.19
CA GLY A 51 11.19 10.61 0.73
C GLY A 51 10.83 11.38 -0.55
N ARG A 52 10.08 10.75 -1.48
CA ARG A 52 9.58 11.45 -2.69
C ARG A 52 8.48 12.45 -2.35
N ILE A 53 7.59 12.14 -1.40
CA ILE A 53 6.60 13.11 -0.88
C ILE A 53 7.30 14.33 -0.29
N ALA A 54 8.30 14.12 0.58
CA ALA A 54 9.07 15.20 1.19
C ALA A 54 9.79 16.08 0.16
N ALA A 55 10.42 15.47 -0.83
CA ALA A 55 11.11 16.17 -1.91
C ALA A 55 10.14 16.92 -2.84
N GLY A 56 8.94 16.36 -3.09
CA GLY A 56 7.93 16.93 -4.00
C GLY A 56 7.21 18.14 -3.43
N ARG A 57 7.20 18.33 -2.10
CA ARG A 57 6.58 19.51 -1.45
C ARG A 57 7.47 20.07 -0.33
N PRO A 58 8.45 20.91 -0.66
CA PRO A 58 9.24 21.62 0.34
C PRO A 58 8.34 22.43 1.29
N GLY A 59 8.56 22.31 2.60
CA GLY A 59 7.71 22.95 3.63
C GLY A 59 6.61 22.05 4.21
N LEU A 60 6.31 20.89 3.60
CA LEU A 60 5.54 19.83 4.22
C LEU A 60 6.47 18.99 5.12
N ARG A 61 6.23 18.99 6.42
CA ARG A 61 6.96 18.11 7.35
C ARG A 61 6.44 16.70 7.22
N VAL A 62 7.25 15.81 6.66
CA VAL A 62 6.88 14.41 6.43
C VAL A 62 7.56 13.54 7.48
N THR A 63 6.79 12.68 8.14
CA THR A 63 7.26 11.68 9.10
C THR A 63 6.81 10.32 8.63
N GLY A 64 7.71 9.34 8.60
CA GLY A 64 7.38 7.94 8.35
C GLY A 64 7.06 7.19 9.63
N SER A 65 6.23 6.16 9.55
CA SER A 65 5.99 5.20 10.64
C SER A 65 5.91 3.80 10.05
N ASP A 66 6.59 2.84 10.69
CA ASP A 66 6.52 1.42 10.31
C ASP A 66 6.64 0.53 11.54
N ALA A 67 6.03 -0.66 11.50
CA ALA A 67 6.11 -1.65 12.57
C ALA A 67 7.36 -2.52 12.48
N SER A 68 7.98 -2.64 11.29
CA SER A 68 9.22 -3.39 11.07
C SER A 68 10.44 -2.54 11.44
N ARG A 69 11.30 -3.09 12.29
CA ARG A 69 12.56 -2.43 12.67
C ARG A 69 13.52 -2.31 11.49
N GLY A 70 13.58 -3.33 10.63
CA GLY A 70 14.39 -3.34 9.43
C GLY A 70 13.98 -2.24 8.46
N MET A 71 12.70 -2.12 8.18
CA MET A 71 12.13 -1.07 7.32
C MET A 71 12.38 0.32 7.91
N ALA A 72 12.02 0.54 9.18
CA ALA A 72 12.19 1.83 9.85
C ALA A 72 13.66 2.29 9.89
N ARG A 73 14.63 1.37 10.00
CA ARG A 73 16.05 1.68 9.94
C ARG A 73 16.45 2.20 8.57
N VAL A 74 16.03 1.52 7.49
CA VAL A 74 16.33 1.98 6.12
C VAL A 74 15.64 3.30 5.80
N ALA A 75 14.38 3.46 6.25
CA ALA A 75 13.62 4.68 6.05
C ALA A 75 14.26 5.90 6.73
N ARG A 76 14.86 5.72 7.91
CA ARG A 76 15.49 6.83 8.66
C ARG A 76 16.62 7.50 7.90
N ASP A 77 17.37 6.75 7.11
CA ASP A 77 18.45 7.29 6.29
C ASP A 77 17.93 8.17 5.13
N ARG A 78 16.67 7.98 4.73
CA ARG A 78 16.02 8.71 3.62
C ARG A 78 15.16 9.88 4.04
N VAL A 79 14.46 9.74 5.16
CA VAL A 79 13.42 10.68 5.60
C VAL A 79 13.88 11.51 6.81
N GLY A 80 14.81 10.98 7.61
CA GLY A 80 15.28 11.62 8.84
C GLY A 80 14.33 11.45 10.03
N ALA A 81 13.02 11.60 9.84
CA ALA A 81 12.01 11.47 10.87
C ALA A 81 11.17 10.19 10.66
N VAL A 82 11.48 9.14 11.45
CA VAL A 82 10.77 7.84 11.39
C VAL A 82 10.50 7.33 12.79
N VAL A 83 9.28 6.85 13.01
CA VAL A 83 8.79 6.29 14.27
C VAL A 83 8.53 4.80 14.09
N LEU A 84 9.06 3.97 14.98
CA LEU A 84 8.71 2.55 15.05
C LEU A 84 7.37 2.42 15.78
N ALA A 85 6.29 2.11 15.07
CA ALA A 85 4.96 2.01 15.64
C ALA A 85 4.04 1.10 14.84
N ASP A 86 3.07 0.52 15.54
CA ASP A 86 1.93 -0.15 14.95
C ASP A 86 0.92 0.91 14.46
N ALA A 87 0.47 0.80 13.22
CA ALA A 87 -0.49 1.73 12.63
C ALA A 87 -1.86 1.74 13.35
N ARG A 88 -2.16 0.69 14.11
CA ARG A 88 -3.36 0.58 14.96
C ARG A 88 -3.26 1.40 16.26
N ARG A 89 -2.04 1.85 16.63
CA ARG A 89 -1.77 2.60 17.86
C ARG A 89 -0.54 3.49 17.67
N LEU A 90 -0.77 4.67 17.11
CA LEU A 90 0.28 5.64 16.81
C LEU A 90 0.68 6.43 18.08
N PRO A 91 1.99 6.64 18.33
CA PRO A 91 2.46 7.39 19.49
C PRO A 91 2.35 8.91 19.24
N LEU A 92 1.18 9.36 18.82
CA LEU A 92 0.86 10.76 18.56
C LEU A 92 -0.40 11.16 19.33
N PRO A 93 -0.50 12.40 19.79
CA PRO A 93 -1.74 12.92 20.34
C PRO A 93 -2.84 12.99 19.27
N GLY A 94 -4.10 13.13 19.69
CA GLY A 94 -5.20 13.45 18.78
C GLY A 94 -4.97 14.79 18.10
N ALA A 95 -5.48 14.93 16.86
CA ALA A 95 -5.38 16.16 16.07
C ALA A 95 -3.94 16.70 15.90
N ALA A 96 -2.99 15.81 15.66
CA ALA A 96 -1.57 16.15 15.57
C ALA A 96 -1.10 16.54 14.16
N VAL A 97 -1.71 15.95 13.11
CA VAL A 97 -1.24 16.09 11.74
C VAL A 97 -2.33 16.57 10.78
N ASP A 98 -1.93 17.21 9.67
CA ASP A 98 -2.85 17.72 8.66
C ASP A 98 -3.19 16.66 7.60
N ALA A 99 -2.28 15.71 7.38
CA ALA A 99 -2.47 14.62 6.43
C ALA A 99 -1.88 13.30 6.97
N VAL A 100 -2.50 12.19 6.59
CA VAL A 100 -1.96 10.84 6.76
C VAL A 100 -2.03 10.14 5.42
N CYS A 101 -0.99 9.40 5.03
CA CYS A 101 -1.08 8.47 3.91
C CYS A 101 -0.74 7.04 4.34
N ALA A 102 -1.33 6.07 3.62
CA ALA A 102 -1.10 4.63 3.79
C ALA A 102 -1.03 3.98 2.41
N VAL A 103 0.16 4.04 1.78
CA VAL A 103 0.36 3.48 0.44
C VAL A 103 0.80 2.03 0.56
N TRP A 104 -0.01 1.10 0.01
CA TRP A 104 0.21 -0.35 0.06
C TRP A 104 0.30 -0.95 1.48
N LEU A 105 -0.48 -0.42 2.44
CA LEU A 105 -0.51 -0.95 3.81
C LEU A 105 -1.73 -1.85 4.07
N LEU A 106 -2.96 -1.38 3.78
CA LEU A 106 -4.18 -1.99 4.29
C LEU A 106 -4.39 -3.44 3.83
N HIS A 107 -3.95 -3.81 2.62
CA HIS A 107 -4.01 -5.17 2.09
C HIS A 107 -3.16 -6.19 2.89
N LEU A 108 -2.24 -5.73 3.72
CA LEU A 108 -1.40 -6.59 4.58
C LEU A 108 -2.07 -6.93 5.91
N LEU A 109 -3.10 -6.17 6.29
CA LEU A 109 -3.79 -6.28 7.57
C LEU A 109 -4.94 -7.30 7.48
N ARG A 110 -4.64 -8.57 7.76
CA ARG A 110 -5.59 -9.67 7.58
C ARG A 110 -6.37 -10.06 8.82
N GLU A 111 -5.93 -9.60 9.99
CA GLU A 111 -6.65 -9.81 11.24
C GLU A 111 -7.99 -9.08 11.18
N GLU A 112 -9.05 -9.76 11.63
CA GLU A 112 -10.38 -9.15 11.70
C GLU A 112 -10.34 -7.84 12.49
N GLY A 113 -10.95 -6.80 11.93
CA GLY A 113 -10.97 -5.47 12.54
C GLY A 113 -9.67 -4.67 12.46
N ALA A 114 -8.55 -5.22 11.95
CA ALA A 114 -7.27 -4.51 11.90
C ALA A 114 -7.33 -3.25 11.03
N VAL A 115 -7.94 -3.32 9.84
CA VAL A 115 -8.12 -2.15 8.96
C VAL A 115 -9.02 -1.10 9.63
N ARG A 116 -10.12 -1.53 10.26
CA ARG A 116 -11.01 -0.64 11.02
C ARG A 116 -10.26 0.10 12.12
N ALA A 117 -9.40 -0.62 12.88
CA ALA A 117 -8.58 -0.02 13.93
C ALA A 117 -7.59 1.02 13.38
N VAL A 118 -6.94 0.74 12.23
CA VAL A 118 -6.04 1.70 11.58
C VAL A 118 -6.81 2.95 11.13
N VAL A 119 -7.97 2.79 10.48
CA VAL A 119 -8.77 3.93 10.01
C VAL A 119 -9.26 4.79 11.18
N ALA A 120 -9.70 4.18 12.29
CA ALA A 120 -10.07 4.89 13.51
C ALA A 120 -8.88 5.66 14.13
N GLU A 121 -7.70 5.05 14.15
CA GLU A 121 -6.48 5.67 14.68
C GLU A 121 -6.01 6.83 13.78
N VAL A 122 -6.12 6.68 12.47
CA VAL A 122 -5.87 7.76 11.50
C VAL A 122 -6.83 8.94 11.76
N ALA A 123 -8.13 8.67 11.92
CA ALA A 123 -9.12 9.71 12.22
C ALA A 123 -8.78 10.42 13.53
N ARG A 124 -8.30 9.71 14.55
CA ARG A 124 -7.90 10.29 15.83
C ARG A 124 -6.73 11.27 15.70
N VAL A 125 -5.68 10.90 14.93
CA VAL A 125 -4.47 11.73 14.81
C VAL A 125 -4.59 12.87 13.81
N LEU A 126 -5.52 12.79 12.85
CA LEU A 126 -5.81 13.87 11.92
C LEU A 126 -6.43 15.06 12.65
N ARG A 127 -6.05 16.27 12.28
CA ARG A 127 -6.77 17.50 12.66
C ARG A 127 -8.14 17.54 12.01
N PRO A 128 -9.13 18.24 12.61
CA PRO A 128 -10.35 18.60 11.90
C PRO A 128 -10.03 19.23 10.53
N GLY A 129 -10.69 18.74 9.46
CA GLY A 129 -10.40 19.12 8.08
C GLY A 129 -9.17 18.44 7.45
N GLY A 130 -8.40 17.66 8.22
CA GLY A 130 -7.25 16.90 7.72
C GLY A 130 -7.65 15.75 6.79
N VAL A 131 -6.70 15.26 5.99
CA VAL A 131 -6.96 14.29 4.91
C VAL A 131 -6.22 12.98 5.14
N PHE A 132 -6.91 11.86 4.96
CA PHE A 132 -6.35 10.52 4.86
C PHE A 132 -6.32 10.07 3.40
N VAL A 133 -5.17 9.61 2.91
CA VAL A 133 -4.99 9.08 1.54
C VAL A 133 -4.51 7.64 1.64
N THR A 134 -5.18 6.70 0.99
CA THR A 134 -4.78 5.27 1.04
C THR A 134 -5.01 4.55 -0.27
N THR A 135 -4.17 3.55 -0.57
CA THR A 135 -4.47 2.60 -1.63
C THR A 135 -5.62 1.69 -1.21
N VAL A 136 -6.48 1.39 -2.17
CA VAL A 136 -7.56 0.41 -2.06
C VAL A 136 -7.47 -0.61 -3.19
N ASP A 137 -8.11 -1.76 -3.05
CA ASP A 137 -8.19 -2.82 -4.05
C ASP A 137 -6.81 -3.21 -4.63
N LYS A 138 -5.74 -3.12 -3.84
CA LYS A 138 -4.35 -3.26 -4.29
C LYS A 138 -4.12 -4.56 -5.06
N ASP A 139 -4.69 -5.67 -4.58
CA ASP A 139 -4.50 -6.97 -5.23
C ASP A 139 -5.36 -7.11 -6.48
N ALA A 140 -6.55 -6.48 -6.53
CA ALA A 140 -7.39 -6.39 -7.73
C ALA A 140 -6.75 -5.51 -8.82
N CYS A 141 -6.04 -4.43 -8.44
CA CYS A 141 -5.31 -3.58 -9.39
C CYS A 141 -4.23 -4.34 -10.20
N HIS A 142 -3.80 -5.50 -9.71
CA HIS A 142 -2.87 -6.36 -10.47
C HIS A 142 -3.55 -7.20 -11.56
N ASP A 143 -4.87 -7.20 -11.64
CA ASP A 143 -5.60 -7.77 -12.76
C ASP A 143 -5.57 -6.77 -13.93
N VAL A 144 -4.74 -7.09 -14.91
CA VAL A 144 -4.56 -6.30 -16.12
C VAL A 144 -5.14 -7.00 -17.36
N GLY A 145 -5.98 -8.03 -17.13
CA GLY A 145 -6.58 -8.82 -18.21
C GLY A 145 -5.57 -9.70 -18.95
N SER A 146 -4.51 -10.15 -18.28
CA SER A 146 -3.49 -10.99 -18.89
C SER A 146 -3.77 -12.49 -18.67
N ASP A 147 -3.12 -13.33 -19.48
CA ASP A 147 -3.12 -14.78 -19.33
C ASP A 147 -2.66 -15.25 -17.94
N ILE A 148 -1.78 -14.49 -17.27
CA ILE A 148 -1.38 -14.73 -15.88
C ILE A 148 -2.57 -14.48 -14.94
N ASP A 149 -3.39 -13.45 -15.19
CA ASP A 149 -4.56 -13.14 -14.36
C ASP A 149 -5.65 -14.19 -14.53
N GLU A 150 -5.86 -14.67 -15.76
CA GLU A 150 -6.76 -15.79 -16.04
C GLU A 150 -6.34 -17.04 -15.23
N ALA A 151 -5.04 -17.36 -15.20
CA ALA A 151 -4.52 -18.49 -14.43
C ALA A 151 -4.71 -18.30 -12.91
N PHE A 152 -4.69 -17.07 -12.40
CA PHE A 152 -4.88 -16.74 -10.99
C PHE A 152 -6.35 -16.77 -10.55
N THR A 153 -7.28 -16.49 -11.46
CA THR A 153 -8.71 -16.31 -11.16
C THR A 153 -9.32 -17.40 -10.26
N PRO A 154 -9.06 -18.73 -10.46
CA PRO A 154 -9.65 -19.76 -9.62
C PRO A 154 -9.18 -19.76 -8.16
N TYR A 155 -8.10 -19.06 -7.87
CA TYR A 155 -7.43 -19.06 -6.58
C TYR A 155 -7.50 -17.73 -5.84
N LEU A 156 -8.19 -16.72 -6.39
CA LEU A 156 -8.29 -15.39 -5.78
C LEU A 156 -8.98 -15.48 -4.42
N VAL A 157 -8.45 -14.72 -3.45
CA VAL A 157 -9.07 -14.56 -2.12
C VAL A 157 -10.36 -13.73 -2.28
N PRO A 158 -11.52 -14.23 -1.80
CA PRO A 158 -12.82 -13.60 -2.08
C PRO A 158 -13.02 -12.21 -1.46
N ALA A 159 -12.33 -11.88 -0.37
CA ALA A 159 -12.54 -10.65 0.38
C ALA A 159 -11.19 -10.02 0.78
N PRO A 160 -10.62 -9.15 -0.04
CA PRO A 160 -9.41 -8.42 0.32
C PRO A 160 -9.68 -7.46 1.50
N SER A 161 -8.70 -7.31 2.40
CA SER A 161 -8.83 -6.44 3.58
C SER A 161 -8.86 -4.94 3.24
N ASP A 162 -8.43 -4.58 2.03
CA ASP A 162 -8.41 -3.21 1.50
C ASP A 162 -9.45 -2.95 0.41
N GLY A 163 -10.52 -3.77 0.35
CA GLY A 163 -11.64 -3.56 -0.58
C GLY A 163 -12.26 -2.17 -0.43
N THR A 164 -12.56 -1.50 -1.55
CA THR A 164 -13.09 -0.12 -1.55
C THR A 164 -14.29 0.05 -0.61
N ASP A 165 -15.31 -0.79 -0.73
CA ASP A 165 -16.55 -0.64 0.08
C ASP A 165 -16.26 -0.79 1.58
N LEU A 166 -15.35 -1.70 1.94
CA LEU A 166 -14.94 -1.94 3.31
C LEU A 166 -14.21 -0.72 3.89
N VAL A 167 -13.26 -0.17 3.15
CA VAL A 167 -12.47 1.01 3.58
C VAL A 167 -13.38 2.24 3.68
N VAL A 168 -14.28 2.46 2.73
CA VAL A 168 -15.27 3.54 2.74
C VAL A 168 -16.20 3.42 3.96
N GLY A 169 -16.68 2.20 4.27
CA GLY A 169 -17.50 1.95 5.44
C GLY A 169 -16.77 2.31 6.74
N TYR A 170 -15.55 1.85 6.92
CA TYR A 170 -14.74 2.18 8.12
C TYR A 170 -14.38 3.67 8.21
N ALA A 171 -14.13 4.32 7.06
CA ALA A 171 -13.91 5.75 7.02
C ALA A 171 -15.16 6.53 7.52
N ALA A 172 -16.34 6.16 7.03
CA ALA A 172 -17.61 6.77 7.46
C ALA A 172 -17.87 6.58 8.96
N GLU A 173 -17.66 5.37 9.49
CA GLU A 173 -17.75 5.05 10.92
C GLU A 173 -16.81 5.92 11.78
N ALA A 174 -15.62 6.23 11.25
CA ALA A 174 -14.62 7.05 11.94
C ALA A 174 -14.80 8.56 11.73
N GLY A 175 -15.89 9.00 11.08
CA GLY A 175 -16.17 10.42 10.81
C GLY A 175 -15.31 11.02 9.70
N LEU A 176 -14.84 10.18 8.78
CA LEU A 176 -14.12 10.59 7.59
C LEU A 176 -15.08 10.56 6.37
N GLU A 177 -15.07 11.60 5.55
CA GLU A 177 -15.91 11.73 4.35
C GLU A 177 -15.04 11.61 3.09
N ALA A 178 -15.56 10.99 2.03
CA ALA A 178 -14.86 10.90 0.74
C ALA A 178 -14.50 12.30 0.24
N ALA A 179 -13.26 12.48 -0.18
CA ALA A 179 -12.69 13.79 -0.57
C ALA A 179 -12.02 13.79 -1.95
N GLY A 180 -11.87 12.63 -2.58
CA GLY A 180 -11.30 12.50 -3.93
C GLY A 180 -10.65 11.14 -4.17
N GLU A 181 -10.18 10.96 -5.37
CA GLU A 181 -9.44 9.77 -5.80
C GLU A 181 -8.34 10.15 -6.80
N ALA A 182 -7.35 9.29 -6.93
CA ALA A 182 -6.30 9.40 -7.93
C ALA A 182 -5.85 8.00 -8.37
N PHE A 183 -5.30 7.93 -9.58
CA PHE A 183 -4.70 6.72 -10.14
C PHE A 183 -3.23 6.96 -10.43
N PHE A 184 -2.42 5.92 -10.30
CA PHE A 184 -1.00 6.01 -10.65
C PHE A 184 -0.45 4.67 -11.14
N PRO A 185 0.50 4.68 -12.10
CA PRO A 185 1.05 3.47 -12.68
C PRO A 185 1.98 2.74 -11.70
N GLY A 186 1.84 1.43 -11.63
CA GLY A 186 2.71 0.54 -10.89
C GLY A 186 3.98 0.17 -11.67
N HIS A 187 4.78 1.15 -12.04
CA HIS A 187 5.97 0.98 -12.85
C HIS A 187 6.84 -0.21 -12.41
N GLY A 188 7.19 -1.07 -13.35
CA GLY A 188 8.04 -2.22 -13.12
C GLY A 188 7.36 -3.39 -12.39
N GLN A 189 6.03 -3.36 -12.18
CA GLN A 189 5.27 -4.41 -11.50
C GLN A 189 4.63 -5.42 -12.46
N GLY A 190 4.71 -5.19 -13.77
CA GLY A 190 4.28 -6.15 -14.78
C GLY A 190 4.97 -7.50 -14.57
N ARG A 191 4.24 -8.58 -14.72
CA ARG A 191 4.68 -9.95 -14.44
C ARG A 191 5.10 -10.66 -15.72
N THR A 192 6.06 -11.56 -15.61
CA THR A 192 6.33 -12.58 -16.63
C THR A 192 5.86 -13.94 -16.11
N PRO A 193 5.39 -14.89 -16.97
CA PRO A 193 4.94 -16.19 -16.51
C PRO A 193 5.99 -16.93 -15.67
N ARG A 194 7.25 -16.96 -16.11
CA ARG A 194 8.35 -17.60 -15.36
C ARG A 194 8.55 -17.01 -13.96
N ARG A 195 8.55 -15.68 -13.84
CA ARG A 195 8.68 -15.03 -12.52
C ARG A 195 7.45 -15.26 -11.65
N ALA A 196 6.26 -15.25 -12.25
CA ALA A 196 5.02 -15.54 -11.53
C ALA A 196 5.01 -16.96 -10.97
N ALA A 197 5.39 -17.98 -11.75
CA ALA A 197 5.51 -19.36 -11.30
C ALA A 197 6.48 -19.50 -10.12
N GLY A 198 7.69 -18.94 -10.24
CA GLY A 198 8.65 -18.93 -9.14
C GLY A 198 8.15 -18.19 -7.89
N ALA A 199 7.39 -17.11 -8.05
CA ALA A 199 6.80 -16.35 -6.94
C ALA A 199 5.67 -17.12 -6.25
N VAL A 200 4.84 -17.86 -7.00
CA VAL A 200 3.81 -18.78 -6.46
C VAL A 200 4.46 -19.83 -5.57
N ARG A 201 5.50 -20.51 -6.03
CA ARG A 201 6.23 -21.53 -5.23
C ARG A 201 6.81 -20.97 -3.94
N ARG A 202 7.24 -19.71 -3.92
CA ARG A 202 7.75 -19.04 -2.71
C ARG A 202 6.65 -18.45 -1.81
N GLY A 203 5.37 -18.64 -2.14
CA GLY A 203 4.25 -18.10 -1.36
C GLY A 203 4.13 -16.57 -1.41
N TYR A 204 4.74 -15.94 -2.41
CA TYR A 204 4.76 -14.48 -2.55
C TYR A 204 3.36 -13.86 -2.69
N TYR A 205 2.43 -14.58 -3.32
CA TYR A 205 1.05 -14.14 -3.54
C TYR A 205 0.07 -14.57 -2.45
N ALA A 206 0.55 -14.94 -1.26
CA ALA A 206 -0.31 -15.40 -0.17
C ALA A 206 -1.34 -14.34 0.30
N SER A 207 -1.16 -13.06 -0.01
CA SER A 207 -2.18 -12.00 0.19
C SER A 207 -3.30 -12.03 -0.85
N ARG A 208 -3.04 -12.55 -2.02
CA ARG A 208 -3.96 -12.53 -3.16
C ARG A 208 -4.57 -13.88 -3.44
N LEU A 209 -3.83 -14.97 -3.20
CA LEU A 209 -4.20 -16.33 -3.61
C LEU A 209 -4.35 -17.26 -2.42
N ALA A 210 -5.44 -18.03 -2.42
CA ALA A 210 -5.63 -19.17 -1.54
C ALA A 210 -5.19 -20.43 -2.30
N LEU A 211 -4.06 -21.02 -1.91
CA LEU A 211 -3.44 -22.16 -2.60
C LEU A 211 -3.34 -23.36 -1.65
N PRO A 212 -4.45 -24.11 -1.42
CA PRO A 212 -4.44 -25.28 -0.55
C PRO A 212 -3.73 -26.47 -1.21
N GLY A 213 -3.07 -27.31 -0.40
CA GLY A 213 -2.44 -28.55 -0.85
C GLY A 213 -1.45 -28.36 -1.98
N GLU A 214 -1.62 -29.09 -3.10
CA GLU A 214 -0.75 -29.03 -4.27
C GLU A 214 -1.08 -27.89 -5.25
N ALA A 215 -2.10 -27.06 -4.96
CA ALA A 215 -2.56 -26.00 -5.86
C ALA A 215 -1.47 -24.99 -6.25
N ALA A 216 -0.49 -24.76 -5.36
CA ALA A 216 0.65 -23.89 -5.68
C ALA A 216 1.51 -24.47 -6.83
N GLU A 217 1.74 -25.78 -6.82
CA GLU A 217 2.53 -26.42 -7.87
C GLU A 217 1.73 -26.58 -9.17
N ASP A 218 0.42 -26.84 -9.07
CA ASP A 218 -0.46 -26.89 -10.23
C ASP A 218 -0.53 -25.53 -10.93
N LEU A 219 -0.71 -24.46 -10.18
CA LEU A 219 -0.70 -23.10 -10.71
C LEU A 219 0.68 -22.74 -11.30
N ALA A 220 1.77 -23.10 -10.63
CA ALA A 220 3.10 -22.83 -11.15
C ALA A 220 3.34 -23.53 -12.49
N ARG A 221 2.92 -24.80 -12.64
CA ARG A 221 2.98 -25.54 -13.92
C ARG A 221 2.10 -24.90 -15.00
N ALA A 222 0.89 -24.45 -14.64
CA ALA A 222 0.01 -23.74 -15.57
C ALA A 222 0.68 -22.46 -16.09
N LEU A 223 1.32 -21.68 -15.21
CA LEU A 223 2.07 -20.48 -15.59
C LEU A 223 3.28 -20.78 -16.48
N GLU A 224 4.00 -21.88 -16.21
CA GLU A 224 5.15 -22.32 -17.03
C GLU A 224 4.71 -22.83 -18.42
N SER A 225 3.45 -23.19 -18.62
CA SER A 225 2.90 -23.56 -19.92
C SER A 225 2.41 -22.38 -20.76
N LEU A 226 2.32 -21.18 -20.18
CA LEU A 226 1.90 -19.98 -20.93
C LEU A 226 2.95 -19.59 -21.98
N PRO A 227 2.54 -18.94 -23.09
CA PRO A 227 3.47 -18.44 -24.10
C PRO A 227 4.36 -17.29 -23.56
N ASP A 228 5.41 -16.99 -24.27
CA ASP A 228 6.25 -15.80 -24.02
C ASP A 228 6.73 -15.68 -22.55
N GLN A 229 7.39 -16.70 -22.05
CA GLN A 229 7.79 -16.87 -20.65
C GLN A 229 8.58 -15.70 -20.05
N GLU A 230 9.32 -14.93 -20.87
CA GLU A 230 10.10 -13.76 -20.44
C GLU A 230 9.43 -12.42 -20.81
N ARG A 231 8.34 -12.44 -21.55
CA ARG A 231 7.62 -11.22 -21.92
C ARG A 231 6.81 -10.70 -20.71
N ARG A 232 7.08 -9.45 -20.33
CA ARG A 232 6.30 -8.76 -19.30
C ARG A 232 4.89 -8.47 -19.78
N ARG A 233 3.91 -8.77 -18.93
CA ARG A 233 2.53 -8.27 -19.08
C ARG A 233 2.48 -6.81 -18.60
N ALA A 234 1.38 -6.13 -18.82
CA ALA A 234 1.21 -4.73 -18.45
C ALA A 234 1.51 -4.49 -16.96
N ASP A 235 1.98 -3.30 -16.65
CA ASP A 235 2.07 -2.83 -15.26
C ASP A 235 0.66 -2.57 -14.71
N PRO A 236 0.41 -2.79 -13.42
CA PRO A 236 -0.86 -2.45 -12.79
C PRO A 236 -1.05 -0.93 -12.70
N GLU A 237 -2.30 -0.50 -12.59
CA GLU A 237 -2.64 0.85 -12.20
C GLU A 237 -3.26 0.82 -10.80
N TYR A 238 -2.69 1.54 -9.86
CA TYR A 238 -3.16 1.60 -8.47
C TYR A 238 -4.11 2.75 -8.26
N ARG A 239 -5.12 2.53 -7.38
CA ARG A 239 -6.10 3.52 -6.98
C ARG A 239 -5.82 4.02 -5.56
N LEU A 240 -5.86 5.33 -5.37
CA LEU A 240 -5.89 6.01 -4.09
C LEU A 240 -7.28 6.58 -3.84
N LEU A 241 -7.76 6.43 -2.62
CA LEU A 241 -8.89 7.20 -2.10
C LEU A 241 -8.40 8.22 -1.08
N ALA A 242 -9.01 9.40 -1.11
CA ALA A 242 -8.83 10.42 -0.11
C ALA A 242 -10.12 10.59 0.72
N PHE A 243 -9.94 10.73 2.03
CA PHE A 243 -11.01 10.98 2.98
C PHE A 243 -10.66 12.21 3.83
N ARG A 244 -11.62 13.06 4.11
CA ARG A 244 -11.46 14.26 4.95
C ARG A 244 -12.10 14.05 6.32
N ARG A 245 -11.39 14.34 7.40
CA ARG A 245 -11.97 14.40 8.72
C ARG A 245 -12.93 15.59 8.80
N ARG A 246 -14.16 15.34 9.27
CA ARG A 246 -15.14 16.41 9.52
C ARG A 246 -14.52 17.49 10.40
N ALA A 247 -14.82 18.75 10.10
CA ALA A 247 -14.55 19.83 11.02
C ALA A 247 -15.51 19.66 12.21
N ASP A 248 -14.99 19.77 13.43
CA ASP A 248 -15.85 19.87 14.60
C ASP A 248 -16.71 21.13 14.43
N GLY A 249 -18.05 20.98 14.37
CA GLY A 249 -18.99 22.06 14.17
C GLY A 249 -19.07 22.97 15.41
#